data_52fbca731115c8cd54a5f41bae6d041e
#
_entry.id   52fbca731115c8cd54a5f41bae6d041e
#
_cell.length_a   1.000
_cell.length_b   1.000
_cell.length_c   1.000
_cell.angle_alpha   90.00
_cell.angle_beta   90.00
_cell.angle_gamma   90.00
#
_symmetry.space_group_name_H-M   'P 1'
#
loop_
_entity.id
_entity.type
_entity.pdbx_description
1 polymer ?
#
loop_
_entity_poly.entity_id
_entity_poly.type
_entity_poly.pdbx_seq_one_letter_code
_entity_poly.pdbx_strand_id
1 'polypeptide(L)'
;MNDIKFSLWAAGWLLILLLAGSCKSANESRAPVALTWEMGSYDGNGKYYENSFVLKNVSDAPIGKDWEIYYSQFPRSIRQDASSPVRVEEVNATLFKIYPGEGFISLAPGDSLKVIFQCDGEVPKNSHAPEGSYWVSQSGALKGKPLPVTLHTIPLPVTEWQKTAARKTYETNLRLLN
;
A
#
# COMPACT_ATOMS: atom_id res chain seq x y z
N MET A 1 -18.11 -21.32 63.79
CA MET A 1 -18.86 -20.30 62.98
C MET A 1 -17.89 -19.41 62.23
N ASN A 2 -16.89 -20.00 61.50
CA ASN A 2 -15.78 -19.28 60.81
C ASN A 2 -15.58 -19.69 59.32
N ASP A 3 -16.43 -20.56 58.77
CA ASP A 3 -16.15 -21.14 57.42
C ASP A 3 -16.81 -20.40 56.23
N ILE A 4 -17.70 -19.45 56.51
CA ILE A 4 -18.44 -18.72 55.45
C ILE A 4 -17.66 -17.55 54.86
N LYS A 5 -16.70 -16.97 55.58
CA LYS A 5 -15.96 -15.80 55.11
C LYS A 5 -14.88 -16.11 54.05
N PHE A 6 -14.35 -17.34 54.05
CA PHE A 6 -13.31 -17.74 53.07
C PHE A 6 -13.86 -17.99 51.67
N SER A 7 -15.10 -18.44 51.55
CA SER A 7 -15.77 -18.74 50.31
C SER A 7 -16.08 -17.49 49.45
N LEU A 8 -16.40 -16.37 50.08
CA LEU A 8 -16.74 -15.12 49.40
C LEU A 8 -15.54 -14.44 48.74
N TRP A 9 -14.35 -14.56 49.36
CA TRP A 9 -13.12 -14.00 48.81
C TRP A 9 -12.61 -14.78 47.60
N ALA A 10 -12.69 -16.09 47.61
CA ALA A 10 -12.31 -16.94 46.49
C ALA A 10 -13.21 -16.74 45.26
N ALA A 11 -14.51 -16.51 45.44
CA ALA A 11 -15.45 -16.25 44.36
C ALA A 11 -15.21 -14.86 43.70
N GLY A 12 -14.81 -13.85 44.49
CA GLY A 12 -14.48 -12.52 43.98
C GLY A 12 -13.25 -12.50 43.07
N TRP A 13 -12.20 -13.26 43.42
CA TRP A 13 -10.99 -13.38 42.59
C TRP A 13 -11.22 -14.15 41.30
N LEU A 14 -12.09 -15.17 41.32
CA LEU A 14 -12.44 -15.94 40.11
C LEU A 14 -13.22 -15.08 39.11
N LEU A 15 -14.08 -14.19 39.57
CA LEU A 15 -14.86 -13.28 38.73
C LEU A 15 -13.98 -12.21 38.06
N ILE A 16 -12.96 -11.69 38.75
CA ILE A 16 -12.02 -10.72 38.21
C ILE A 16 -11.12 -11.34 37.13
N LEU A 17 -10.71 -12.59 37.30
CA LEU A 17 -9.94 -13.32 36.29
C LEU A 17 -10.73 -13.61 35.01
N LEU A 18 -12.04 -13.80 35.09
CA LEU A 18 -12.90 -13.99 33.92
C LEU A 18 -13.12 -12.70 33.13
N LEU A 19 -13.08 -11.54 33.77
CA LEU A 19 -13.21 -10.25 33.09
C LEU A 19 -11.91 -9.79 32.41
N ALA A 20 -10.74 -10.23 32.88
CA ALA A 20 -9.46 -9.89 32.28
C ALA A 20 -9.17 -10.63 30.95
N GLY A 21 -9.89 -11.72 30.67
CA GLY A 21 -9.72 -12.53 29.45
C GLY A 21 -10.46 -12.03 28.21
N SER A 22 -11.23 -10.92 28.28
CA SER A 22 -12.17 -10.54 27.22
C SER A 22 -11.72 -9.38 26.33
N CYS A 23 -10.50 -8.88 26.47
CA CYS A 23 -9.90 -8.03 25.44
C CYS A 23 -9.31 -8.93 24.33
N LYS A 24 -10.15 -9.60 23.54
CA LYS A 24 -9.77 -9.93 22.17
C LYS A 24 -9.60 -8.59 21.48
N SER A 25 -8.35 -8.15 21.34
CA SER A 25 -7.98 -7.17 20.33
C SER A 25 -8.72 -7.56 19.07
N ALA A 26 -9.60 -6.70 18.58
CA ALA A 26 -10.18 -6.86 17.25
C ALA A 26 -8.98 -6.95 16.32
N ASN A 27 -8.68 -8.15 15.86
CA ASN A 27 -7.65 -8.36 14.86
C ASN A 27 -8.23 -7.68 13.61
N GLU A 28 -7.90 -6.40 13.42
CA GLU A 28 -8.25 -5.71 12.20
C GLU A 28 -7.71 -6.58 11.08
N SER A 29 -8.61 -7.14 10.29
CA SER A 29 -8.26 -7.98 9.15
C SER A 29 -7.43 -7.12 8.21
N ARG A 30 -6.13 -7.34 8.18
CA ARG A 30 -5.21 -6.65 7.27
C ARG A 30 -5.13 -7.40 5.96
N ALA A 31 -4.82 -6.67 4.90
CA ALA A 31 -4.52 -7.30 3.62
C ALA A 31 -3.34 -8.26 3.75
N PRO A 32 -3.34 -9.37 2.99
CA PRO A 32 -2.24 -10.34 2.99
C PRO A 32 -0.95 -9.80 2.32
N VAL A 33 -1.00 -8.58 1.79
CA VAL A 33 0.12 -7.93 1.10
C VAL A 33 0.49 -6.60 1.72
N ALA A 34 1.77 -6.25 1.59
CA ALA A 34 2.27 -4.89 1.71
C ALA A 34 2.76 -4.42 0.34
N LEU A 35 2.59 -3.13 0.06
CA LEU A 35 3.06 -2.48 -1.15
C LEU A 35 4.21 -1.52 -0.84
N THR A 36 5.21 -1.50 -1.69
CA THR A 36 6.19 -0.41 -1.76
C THR A 36 6.11 0.21 -3.14
N TRP A 37 5.90 1.50 -3.23
CA TRP A 37 5.93 2.25 -4.47
C TRP A 37 7.25 2.99 -4.61
N GLU A 38 7.82 2.91 -5.80
CA GLU A 38 9.07 3.56 -6.16
C GLU A 38 8.91 4.22 -7.52
N MET A 39 9.34 5.45 -7.60
CA MET A 39 9.45 6.18 -8.85
C MET A 39 10.85 5.94 -9.42
N GLY A 40 10.89 5.39 -10.62
CA GLY A 40 12.12 5.09 -11.33
C GLY A 40 12.65 6.28 -12.13
N SER A 41 13.39 5.96 -13.19
CA SER A 41 14.02 6.96 -14.04
C SER A 41 13.01 7.75 -14.87
N TYR A 42 13.24 9.05 -14.98
CA TYR A 42 12.62 9.92 -15.97
C TYR A 42 13.64 10.18 -17.08
N ASP A 43 13.32 9.79 -18.31
CA ASP A 43 14.11 10.20 -19.45
C ASP A 43 13.75 11.65 -19.79
N GLY A 44 14.67 12.58 -19.65
CA GLY A 44 14.44 14.02 -19.85
C GLY A 44 13.87 14.42 -21.22
N ASN A 45 13.82 13.50 -22.19
CA ASN A 45 13.23 13.65 -23.50
C ASN A 45 11.88 12.94 -23.62
N GLY A 46 11.52 12.14 -22.62
CA GLY A 46 10.38 11.27 -22.65
C GLY A 46 9.10 11.92 -22.20
N LYS A 47 8.06 11.39 -22.74
CA LYS A 47 6.70 11.64 -22.27
C LYS A 47 6.34 10.73 -21.11
N TYR A 48 7.26 9.86 -20.68
CA TYR A 48 7.00 8.78 -19.73
C TYR A 48 8.08 8.71 -18.67
N TYR A 49 7.67 8.29 -17.49
CA TYR A 49 8.57 7.93 -16.40
C TYR A 49 8.21 6.55 -15.86
N GLU A 50 9.21 5.83 -15.41
CA GLU A 50 9.03 4.50 -14.84
C GLU A 50 8.52 4.59 -13.41
N ASN A 51 7.61 3.71 -13.07
CA ASN A 51 7.16 3.44 -11.71
C ASN A 51 7.25 1.95 -11.43
N SER A 52 7.35 1.61 -10.18
CA SER A 52 7.20 0.23 -9.77
C SER A 52 6.43 0.10 -8.46
N PHE A 53 5.71 -1.02 -8.35
CA PHE A 53 5.26 -1.55 -7.07
C PHE A 53 6.06 -2.79 -6.74
N VAL A 54 6.46 -2.92 -5.48
CA VAL A 54 6.89 -4.20 -4.92
C VAL A 54 5.76 -4.71 -4.04
N LEU A 55 5.15 -5.82 -4.48
CA LEU A 55 4.14 -6.55 -3.71
C LEU A 55 4.87 -7.56 -2.84
N LYS A 56 4.70 -7.49 -1.53
CA LYS A 56 5.24 -8.47 -0.59
C LYS A 56 4.10 -9.24 0.06
N ASN A 57 4.13 -10.56 -0.02
CA ASN A 57 3.23 -11.40 0.76
C ASN A 57 3.64 -11.36 2.23
N VAL A 58 2.80 -10.80 3.09
CA VAL A 58 3.01 -10.67 4.54
C VAL A 58 2.15 -11.64 5.34
N SER A 59 1.46 -12.56 4.65
CA SER A 59 0.66 -13.62 5.27
C SER A 59 1.42 -14.94 5.35
N ASP A 60 0.87 -15.89 6.08
CA ASP A 60 1.43 -17.25 6.24
C ASP A 60 0.98 -18.22 5.15
N ALA A 61 0.19 -17.76 4.17
CA ALA A 61 -0.33 -18.57 3.09
C ALA A 61 0.04 -18.02 1.70
N PRO A 62 0.16 -18.87 0.66
CA PRO A 62 0.36 -18.41 -0.70
C PRO A 62 -0.83 -17.58 -1.18
N ILE A 63 -0.55 -16.50 -1.91
CA ILE A 63 -1.55 -15.66 -2.56
C ILE A 63 -1.74 -16.13 -4.00
N GLY A 64 -2.95 -16.61 -4.34
CA GLY A 64 -3.35 -17.03 -5.69
C GLY A 64 -3.79 -15.85 -6.56
N LYS A 65 -4.68 -16.12 -7.56
CA LYS A 65 -5.09 -15.13 -8.57
C LYS A 65 -6.34 -14.30 -8.21
N ASP A 66 -7.04 -14.61 -7.13
CA ASP A 66 -8.36 -14.08 -6.85
C ASP A 66 -8.32 -12.77 -6.04
N TRP A 67 -7.62 -11.76 -6.55
CA TRP A 67 -7.50 -10.50 -5.85
C TRP A 67 -7.35 -9.29 -6.77
N GLU A 68 -7.71 -8.14 -6.23
CA GLU A 68 -7.42 -6.81 -6.79
C GLU A 68 -6.96 -5.89 -5.67
N ILE A 69 -6.05 -4.96 -5.97
CA ILE A 69 -5.66 -3.87 -5.09
C ILE A 69 -6.04 -2.58 -5.80
N TYR A 70 -6.79 -1.73 -5.11
CA TYR A 70 -7.16 -0.41 -5.60
C TYR A 70 -6.34 0.66 -4.88
N TYR A 71 -6.03 1.74 -5.59
CA TYR A 71 -5.36 2.91 -5.03
C TYR A 71 -5.76 4.17 -5.80
N SER A 72 -5.61 5.32 -5.14
CA SER A 72 -5.81 6.63 -5.77
C SER A 72 -4.46 7.22 -6.16
N GLN A 73 -4.39 7.84 -7.33
CA GLN A 73 -3.20 8.55 -7.80
C GLN A 73 -3.61 9.71 -8.72
N PHE A 74 -2.72 10.68 -8.90
CA PHE A 74 -2.91 11.72 -9.91
C PHE A 74 -3.13 11.08 -11.29
N PRO A 75 -4.10 11.56 -12.11
CA PRO A 75 -4.44 10.95 -13.40
C PRO A 75 -3.22 10.79 -14.32
N ARG A 76 -3.02 9.58 -14.82
CA ARG A 76 -1.92 9.20 -15.71
C ARG A 76 -2.33 8.05 -16.61
N SER A 77 -1.91 8.08 -17.87
CA SER A 77 -2.02 6.89 -18.73
C SER A 77 -0.95 5.88 -18.35
N ILE A 78 -1.36 4.63 -18.22
CA ILE A 78 -0.48 3.52 -17.86
C ILE A 78 -0.02 2.80 -19.12
N ARG A 79 1.28 2.53 -19.20
CA ARG A 79 1.90 1.63 -20.16
C ARG A 79 2.62 0.51 -19.45
N GLN A 80 2.32 -0.70 -19.80
CA GLN A 80 2.93 -1.87 -19.20
C GLN A 80 3.11 -2.96 -20.26
N ASP A 81 4.17 -3.77 -20.10
CA ASP A 81 4.37 -4.96 -20.92
C ASP A 81 3.17 -5.90 -20.79
N ALA A 82 2.64 -6.37 -21.92
CA ALA A 82 1.50 -7.28 -21.94
C ALA A 82 1.79 -8.62 -21.24
N SER A 83 3.05 -9.05 -21.19
CA SER A 83 3.51 -10.27 -20.53
C SER A 83 3.70 -10.12 -19.00
N SER A 84 3.53 -8.92 -18.45
CA SER A 84 3.69 -8.70 -17.01
C SER A 84 2.75 -9.61 -16.21
N PRO A 85 3.27 -10.38 -15.22
CA PRO A 85 2.46 -11.28 -14.43
C PRO A 85 1.45 -10.57 -13.53
N VAL A 86 1.65 -9.29 -13.25
CA VAL A 86 0.70 -8.44 -12.53
C VAL A 86 0.47 -7.17 -13.34
N ARG A 87 -0.78 -6.81 -13.50
CA ARG A 87 -1.24 -5.69 -14.31
C ARG A 87 -1.57 -4.49 -13.45
N VAL A 88 -1.33 -3.31 -14.02
CA VAL A 88 -1.78 -2.02 -13.48
C VAL A 88 -2.71 -1.39 -14.52
N GLU A 89 -3.88 -0.92 -14.09
CA GLU A 89 -4.90 -0.37 -14.97
C GLU A 89 -5.58 0.85 -14.33
N GLU A 90 -5.87 1.85 -15.15
CA GLU A 90 -6.74 2.96 -14.77
C GLU A 90 -8.20 2.48 -14.80
N VAL A 91 -8.91 2.64 -13.68
CA VAL A 91 -10.35 2.34 -13.59
C VAL A 91 -11.15 3.58 -14.00
N ASN A 92 -10.79 4.71 -13.42
CA ASN A 92 -11.31 6.03 -13.81
C ASN A 92 -10.34 7.11 -13.29
N ALA A 93 -10.16 8.17 -14.04
CA ALA A 93 -9.37 9.36 -13.74
C ALA A 93 -8.31 9.23 -12.62
N THR A 94 -8.72 9.08 -11.37
CA THR A 94 -7.82 9.02 -10.18
C THR A 94 -7.79 7.65 -9.51
N LEU A 95 -8.64 6.71 -9.90
CA LEU A 95 -8.70 5.37 -9.33
C LEU A 95 -8.00 4.38 -10.24
N PHE A 96 -7.07 3.64 -9.69
CA PHE A 96 -6.29 2.61 -10.37
C PHE A 96 -6.44 1.28 -9.66
N LYS A 97 -6.16 0.19 -10.37
CA LYS A 97 -6.11 -1.15 -9.80
C LYS A 97 -4.86 -1.90 -10.22
N ILE A 98 -4.42 -2.78 -9.33
CA ILE A 98 -3.37 -3.77 -9.55
C ILE A 98 -4.03 -5.14 -9.44
N TYR A 99 -3.80 -6.03 -10.39
CA TYR A 99 -4.45 -7.34 -10.41
C TYR A 99 -3.57 -8.39 -11.10
N PRO A 100 -3.78 -9.70 -10.83
CA PRO A 100 -3.03 -10.77 -11.48
C PRO A 100 -3.31 -10.83 -12.98
N GLY A 101 -2.25 -10.79 -13.79
CA GLY A 101 -2.30 -11.10 -15.21
C GLY A 101 -2.24 -12.61 -15.49
N GLU A 102 -2.25 -12.99 -16.76
CA GLU A 102 -2.25 -14.40 -17.16
C GLU A 102 -1.04 -15.18 -16.64
N GLY A 103 0.13 -14.55 -16.65
CA GLY A 103 1.40 -15.14 -16.20
C GLY A 103 1.58 -15.24 -14.68
N PHE A 104 0.69 -14.65 -13.89
CA PHE A 104 0.76 -14.77 -12.44
C PHE A 104 0.32 -16.17 -12.01
N ILE A 105 1.11 -16.84 -11.16
CA ILE A 105 0.77 -18.17 -10.61
C ILE A 105 0.36 -18.01 -9.15
N SER A 106 1.30 -17.65 -8.32
CA SER A 106 1.09 -17.39 -6.89
C SER A 106 2.29 -16.63 -6.33
N LEU A 107 2.12 -16.03 -5.15
CA LEU A 107 3.18 -15.40 -4.39
C LEU A 107 3.30 -16.12 -3.03
N ALA A 108 4.40 -16.83 -2.80
CA ALA A 108 4.61 -17.59 -1.58
C ALA A 108 4.75 -16.66 -0.35
N PRO A 109 4.52 -17.18 0.89
CA PRO A 109 4.74 -16.42 2.11
C PRO A 109 6.14 -15.80 2.17
N GLY A 110 6.21 -14.50 2.45
CA GLY A 110 7.47 -13.76 2.54
C GLY A 110 8.08 -13.33 1.20
N ASP A 111 7.63 -13.90 0.09
CA ASP A 111 8.12 -13.53 -1.25
C ASP A 111 7.66 -12.13 -1.67
N SER A 112 8.39 -11.57 -2.62
CA SER A 112 8.10 -10.27 -3.22
C SER A 112 8.12 -10.33 -4.73
N LEU A 113 7.24 -9.56 -5.37
CA LEU A 113 7.17 -9.41 -6.81
C LEU A 113 7.25 -7.92 -7.18
N LYS A 114 8.21 -7.54 -8.02
CA LYS A 114 8.30 -6.19 -8.56
C LYS A 114 7.48 -6.08 -9.85
N VAL A 115 6.59 -5.10 -9.87
CA VAL A 115 5.69 -4.77 -11.00
C VAL A 115 6.15 -3.43 -11.57
N ILE A 116 6.67 -3.43 -12.79
CA ILE A 116 7.16 -2.24 -13.46
C ILE A 116 6.12 -1.76 -14.48
N PHE A 117 5.90 -0.45 -14.54
CA PHE A 117 5.03 0.18 -15.50
C PHE A 117 5.50 1.62 -15.77
N GLN A 118 5.06 2.20 -16.87
CA GLN A 118 5.35 3.57 -17.22
C GLN A 118 4.10 4.43 -17.11
N CYS A 119 4.26 5.66 -16.66
CA CYS A 119 3.22 6.68 -16.66
C CYS A 119 3.62 7.81 -17.61
N ASP A 120 2.63 8.37 -18.30
CA ASP A 120 2.82 9.60 -19.06
C ASP A 120 2.82 10.84 -18.14
N GLY A 121 3.26 11.95 -18.68
CA GLY A 121 3.12 13.27 -18.09
C GLY A 121 4.42 13.96 -17.80
N GLU A 122 4.29 15.11 -17.14
CA GLU A 122 5.39 15.98 -16.76
C GLU A 122 6.27 15.36 -15.68
N VAL A 123 7.31 16.10 -15.29
CA VAL A 123 8.27 15.70 -14.25
C VAL A 123 7.55 15.12 -13.03
N PRO A 124 7.87 13.89 -12.64
CA PRO A 124 7.25 13.25 -11.49
C PRO A 124 7.55 14.01 -10.20
N LYS A 125 6.56 14.02 -9.29
CA LYS A 125 6.65 14.65 -7.97
C LYS A 125 6.27 13.64 -6.90
N ASN A 126 6.79 13.81 -5.70
CA ASN A 126 6.38 12.96 -4.56
C ASN A 126 4.88 13.04 -4.27
N SER A 127 4.24 14.18 -4.57
CA SER A 127 2.78 14.33 -4.47
C SER A 127 1.97 13.53 -5.50
N HIS A 128 2.63 12.86 -6.43
CA HIS A 128 2.00 11.93 -7.37
C HIS A 128 2.04 10.47 -6.88
N ALA A 129 2.53 10.25 -5.67
CA ALA A 129 2.53 8.94 -5.05
C ALA A 129 1.11 8.39 -4.90
N PRO A 130 0.92 7.07 -5.02
CA PRO A 130 -0.36 6.43 -4.73
C PRO A 130 -0.75 6.62 -3.26
N GLU A 131 -2.06 6.72 -3.02
CA GLU A 131 -2.64 6.86 -1.70
C GLU A 131 -3.86 5.94 -1.53
N GLY A 132 -4.26 5.67 -0.30
CA GLY A 132 -5.52 5.02 0.04
C GLY A 132 -5.65 3.60 -0.51
N SER A 133 -4.57 2.81 -0.52
CA SER A 133 -4.59 1.47 -1.09
C SER A 133 -5.36 0.47 -0.24
N TYR A 134 -6.18 -0.37 -0.92
CA TYR A 134 -6.94 -1.44 -0.29
C TYR A 134 -7.00 -2.69 -1.18
N TRP A 135 -7.01 -3.82 -0.54
CA TRP A 135 -7.13 -5.15 -1.13
C TRP A 135 -8.58 -5.60 -1.16
N VAL A 136 -8.99 -6.22 -2.25
CA VAL A 136 -10.29 -6.88 -2.40
C VAL A 136 -10.07 -8.32 -2.86
N SER A 137 -10.54 -9.29 -2.07
CA SER A 137 -10.56 -10.67 -2.50
C SER A 137 -11.76 -10.91 -3.42
N GLN A 138 -11.56 -11.64 -4.50
CA GLN A 138 -12.61 -12.04 -5.44
C GLN A 138 -13.28 -13.37 -5.07
N SER A 139 -12.73 -14.07 -4.07
CA SER A 139 -13.23 -15.37 -3.61
C SER A 139 -13.14 -15.55 -2.09
N GLY A 140 -13.73 -16.63 -1.57
CA GLY A 140 -13.65 -17.01 -0.17
C GLY A 140 -14.45 -16.13 0.79
N ALA A 141 -14.17 -16.28 2.09
CA ALA A 141 -14.91 -15.61 3.18
C ALA A 141 -14.76 -14.08 3.21
N LEU A 142 -13.72 -13.55 2.57
CA LEU A 142 -13.43 -12.11 2.49
C LEU A 142 -13.83 -11.50 1.14
N LYS A 143 -14.58 -12.24 0.31
CA LYS A 143 -15.00 -11.75 -1.00
C LYS A 143 -15.69 -10.40 -0.91
N GLY A 144 -15.19 -9.44 -1.68
CA GLY A 144 -15.73 -8.10 -1.77
C GLY A 144 -15.50 -7.20 -0.55
N LYS A 145 -14.82 -7.68 0.50
CA LYS A 145 -14.48 -6.85 1.67
C LYS A 145 -13.17 -6.11 1.40
N PRO A 146 -13.16 -4.77 1.45
CA PRO A 146 -11.92 -4.03 1.34
C PRO A 146 -11.08 -4.16 2.61
N LEU A 147 -9.82 -4.53 2.48
CA LEU A 147 -8.85 -4.60 3.55
C LEU A 147 -7.75 -3.55 3.30
N PRO A 148 -7.42 -2.70 4.28
CA PRO A 148 -6.37 -1.71 4.10
C PRO A 148 -5.03 -2.39 3.80
N VAL A 149 -4.31 -1.85 2.80
CA VAL A 149 -2.97 -2.30 2.42
C VAL A 149 -1.95 -1.33 3.02
N THR A 150 -0.90 -1.84 3.65
CA THR A 150 0.23 -1.02 4.05
C THR A 150 0.99 -0.59 2.80
N LEU A 151 1.02 0.71 2.53
CA LEU A 151 1.73 1.30 1.40
C LEU A 151 2.93 2.10 1.91
N HIS A 152 4.12 1.75 1.45
CA HIS A 152 5.35 2.50 1.64
C HIS A 152 5.69 3.25 0.35
N THR A 153 6.02 4.53 0.47
CA THR A 153 6.48 5.35 -0.65
C THR A 153 7.97 5.61 -0.50
N ILE A 154 8.75 5.26 -1.51
CA ILE A 154 10.16 5.64 -1.57
C ILE A 154 10.22 7.00 -2.28
N PRO A 155 10.60 8.08 -1.57
CA PRO A 155 10.66 9.41 -2.16
C PRO A 155 11.77 9.48 -3.22
N LEU A 156 11.54 10.31 -4.24
CA LEU A 156 12.58 10.64 -5.21
C LEU A 156 13.81 11.21 -4.51
N PRO A 157 15.01 10.76 -4.87
CA PRO A 157 16.22 11.42 -4.42
C PRO A 157 16.25 12.85 -4.96
N VAL A 158 16.32 13.83 -4.06
CA VAL A 158 16.49 15.24 -4.46
C VAL A 158 17.92 15.44 -4.91
N THR A 159 18.11 15.62 -6.21
CA THR A 159 19.43 15.90 -6.78
C THR A 159 19.93 17.30 -6.39
N GLU A 160 21.24 17.51 -6.38
CA GLU A 160 21.83 18.84 -6.10
C GLU A 160 21.34 19.89 -7.09
N TRP A 161 21.09 19.50 -8.33
CA TRP A 161 20.50 20.38 -9.34
C TRP A 161 19.09 20.85 -8.93
N GLN A 162 18.24 19.95 -8.46
CA GLN A 162 16.89 20.28 -8.02
C GLN A 162 16.89 21.20 -6.80
N LYS A 163 17.79 20.96 -5.84
CA LYS A 163 17.98 21.84 -4.68
C LYS A 163 18.38 23.24 -5.12
N THR A 164 19.33 23.35 -6.04
CA THR A 164 19.83 24.61 -6.55
C THR A 164 18.76 25.36 -7.35
N ALA A 165 18.02 24.67 -8.21
CA ALA A 165 16.94 25.26 -9.00
C ALA A 165 15.80 25.78 -8.10
N ALA A 166 15.36 24.99 -7.12
CA ALA A 166 14.34 25.40 -6.17
C ALA A 166 14.75 26.62 -5.36
N ARG A 167 15.98 26.67 -4.88
CA ARG A 167 16.55 27.81 -4.15
C ARG A 167 16.58 29.08 -5.00
N LYS A 168 17.03 28.97 -6.24
CA LYS A 168 17.09 30.09 -7.18
C LYS A 168 15.71 30.67 -7.47
N THR A 169 14.71 29.82 -7.67
CA THR A 169 13.31 30.24 -7.89
C THR A 169 12.76 30.96 -6.67
N TYR A 170 13.01 30.46 -5.48
CA TYR A 170 12.59 31.09 -4.22
C TYR A 170 13.20 32.47 -4.04
N GLU A 171 14.51 32.61 -4.25
CA GLU A 171 15.24 33.91 -4.17
C GLU A 171 14.73 34.90 -5.20
N THR A 172 14.39 34.45 -6.41
CA THR A 172 13.81 35.30 -7.46
C THR A 172 12.44 35.82 -7.05
N ASN A 173 11.57 34.94 -6.53
CA ASN A 173 10.23 35.31 -6.09
C ASN A 173 10.26 36.30 -4.91
N LEU A 174 11.19 36.13 -3.97
CA LEU A 174 11.38 37.08 -2.88
C LEU A 174 11.78 38.48 -3.37
N ARG A 175 12.60 38.58 -4.42
CA ARG A 175 12.99 39.87 -5.01
C ARG A 175 11.85 40.57 -5.74
N LEU A 176 10.87 39.82 -6.24
CA LEU A 176 9.71 40.39 -6.91
C LEU A 176 8.65 40.90 -5.92
N LEU A 177 8.72 40.48 -4.66
CA LEU A 177 7.79 40.87 -3.60
C LEU A 177 8.27 42.05 -2.74
N ASN A 178 9.52 42.47 -2.89
CA ASN A 178 10.15 43.63 -2.24
C ASN A 178 10.41 44.75 -3.25
#